data_3c2a3ddc720e0beff1c59d886f8c705e
#
_entry.id   3c2a3ddc720e0beff1c59d886f8c705e
#
_cell.length_a   1.000
_cell.length_b   1.000
_cell.length_c   1.000
_cell.angle_alpha   90.00
_cell.angle_beta   90.00
_cell.angle_gamma   90.00
#
_symmetry.space_group_name_H-M   'P 1'
#
loop_
_entity.id
_entity.type
_entity.pdbx_description
1 polymer ?
#
loop_
_entity_poly.entity_id
_entity_poly.type
_entity_poly.pdbx_seq_one_letter_code
_entity_poly.pdbx_strand_id
1 'polypeptide(L)'
;MTKELTILSIDDDFINLKLVSSMLKKNPKVGLVLEAKNGLEGIDILTQNPNISGILLDIKMPVMDGIEFLDTIQSYSHLSTIPIIVLTTDETRKREALDKGACDFLVKPIREGELAEKINKIIEIQNSEF
;
A
#
# COMPACT_ATOMS: atom_id res chain seq x y z
N MET A 1 -16.83 -18.03 -3.67
CA MET A 1 -16.33 -16.96 -4.55
C MET A 1 -15.15 -16.25 -3.94
N THR A 2 -14.09 -16.08 -4.70
CA THR A 2 -12.91 -15.36 -4.23
C THR A 2 -13.23 -13.87 -4.28
N LYS A 3 -13.08 -13.20 -3.14
CA LYS A 3 -13.29 -11.76 -3.05
C LYS A 3 -12.12 -11.04 -3.71
N GLU A 4 -12.39 -10.20 -4.68
CA GLU A 4 -11.36 -9.41 -5.34
C GLU A 4 -10.86 -8.30 -4.43
N LEU A 5 -9.57 -8.03 -4.51
CA LEU A 5 -8.94 -6.99 -3.68
C LEU A 5 -9.06 -5.61 -4.31
N THR A 6 -9.21 -4.61 -3.47
CA THR A 6 -9.06 -3.20 -3.85
C THR A 6 -7.76 -2.70 -3.24
N ILE A 7 -6.84 -2.27 -4.09
CA ILE A 7 -5.51 -1.83 -3.66
C ILE A 7 -5.36 -0.33 -3.89
N LEU A 8 -4.89 0.38 -2.88
CA LEU A 8 -4.54 1.79 -2.98
C LEU A 8 -3.02 1.90 -3.14
N SER A 9 -2.57 2.54 -4.21
CA SER A 9 -1.16 2.79 -4.46
C SER A 9 -0.86 4.27 -4.26
N ILE A 10 0.09 4.59 -3.38
CA ILE A 10 0.44 5.97 -3.03
C ILE A 10 1.89 6.22 -3.40
N ASP A 11 2.12 7.11 -4.37
CA ASP A 11 3.45 7.47 -4.86
C ASP A 11 3.35 8.80 -5.60
N ASP A 12 4.30 9.70 -5.40
CA ASP A 12 4.28 10.98 -6.10
C ASP A 12 4.83 10.89 -7.53
N ASP A 13 5.48 9.79 -7.86
CA ASP A 13 6.01 9.55 -9.21
C ASP A 13 4.96 8.88 -10.08
N PHE A 14 4.44 9.64 -11.04
CA PHE A 14 3.42 9.17 -11.97
C PHE A 14 3.85 7.89 -12.72
N ILE A 15 5.13 7.82 -13.11
CA ILE A 15 5.64 6.65 -13.85
C ILE A 15 5.59 5.41 -12.97
N ASN A 16 6.02 5.53 -11.72
CA ASN A 16 5.96 4.43 -10.76
C ASN A 16 4.51 4.00 -10.48
N LEU A 17 3.60 4.97 -10.33
CA LEU A 17 2.17 4.66 -10.16
C LEU A 17 1.64 3.82 -11.31
N LYS A 18 1.95 4.23 -12.55
CA LYS A 18 1.47 3.52 -13.72
C LYS A 18 2.09 2.13 -13.86
N LEU A 19 3.37 2.01 -13.55
CA LEU A 19 4.07 0.71 -13.57
C LEU A 19 3.46 -0.26 -12.57
N VAL A 20 3.30 0.18 -11.33
CA VAL A 20 2.73 -0.66 -10.27
C VAL A 20 1.27 -1.00 -10.58
N SER A 21 0.48 -0.03 -11.03
CA SER A 21 -0.91 -0.28 -11.41
C SER A 21 -1.01 -1.31 -12.53
N SER A 22 -0.12 -1.22 -13.52
CA SER A 22 -0.08 -2.19 -14.62
C SER A 22 0.19 -3.61 -14.10
N MET A 23 1.14 -3.74 -13.19
CA MET A 23 1.45 -5.03 -12.57
C MET A 23 0.26 -5.57 -11.77
N LEU A 24 -0.39 -4.70 -11.00
CA LEU A 24 -1.56 -5.09 -10.20
C LEU A 24 -2.72 -5.56 -11.06
N LYS A 25 -2.96 -4.87 -12.17
CA LYS A 25 -4.06 -5.22 -13.07
C LYS A 25 -3.91 -6.58 -13.74
N LYS A 26 -2.67 -7.08 -13.83
CA LYS A 26 -2.41 -8.42 -14.34
C LYS A 26 -2.70 -9.50 -13.31
N ASN A 27 -2.83 -9.14 -12.05
CA ASN A 27 -3.08 -10.10 -10.99
C ASN A 27 -4.59 -10.38 -10.91
N PRO A 28 -5.01 -11.63 -11.13
CA PRO A 28 -6.45 -11.96 -11.15
C PRO A 28 -7.14 -11.75 -9.81
N LYS A 29 -6.39 -11.61 -8.73
CA LYS A 29 -6.94 -11.39 -7.39
C LYS A 29 -7.23 -9.92 -7.11
N VAL A 30 -6.74 -9.01 -7.96
CA VAL A 30 -6.94 -7.57 -7.81
C VAL A 30 -8.08 -7.11 -8.71
N GLY A 31 -9.14 -6.57 -8.11
CA GLY A 31 -10.30 -6.09 -8.86
C GLY A 31 -10.27 -4.60 -9.16
N LEU A 32 -9.72 -3.81 -8.24
CA LEU A 32 -9.69 -2.35 -8.39
C LEU A 32 -8.39 -1.78 -7.86
N VAL A 33 -7.81 -0.84 -8.61
CA VAL A 33 -6.61 -0.12 -8.20
C VAL A 33 -6.94 1.36 -8.10
N LEU A 34 -6.72 1.95 -6.93
CA LEU A 34 -6.87 3.38 -6.70
C LEU A 34 -5.47 3.98 -6.54
N GLU A 35 -5.31 5.23 -6.96
CA GLU A 35 -4.01 5.90 -6.95
C GLU A 35 -4.07 7.21 -6.19
N ALA A 36 -3.03 7.52 -5.41
CA ALA A 36 -2.86 8.79 -4.73
C ALA A 36 -1.44 9.31 -4.96
N LYS A 37 -1.28 10.62 -5.03
CA LYS A 37 0.00 11.28 -5.33
C LYS A 37 0.81 11.63 -4.09
N ASN A 38 0.21 11.56 -2.93
CA ASN A 38 0.86 11.85 -1.66
C ASN A 38 0.03 11.25 -0.51
N GLY A 39 0.56 11.32 0.70
CA GLY A 39 -0.10 10.75 1.86
C GLY A 39 -1.45 11.39 2.18
N LEU A 40 -1.56 12.70 2.02
CA LEU A 40 -2.81 13.40 2.32
C LEU A 40 -3.93 12.96 1.38
N GLU A 41 -3.64 12.88 0.09
CA GLU A 41 -4.60 12.36 -0.91
C GLU A 41 -4.97 10.91 -0.59
N GLY A 42 -4.00 10.12 -0.12
CA GLY A 42 -4.24 8.74 0.30
C GLY A 42 -5.22 8.65 1.46
N ILE A 43 -5.08 9.52 2.47
CA ILE A 43 -6.02 9.57 3.59
C ILE A 43 -7.44 9.90 3.10
N ASP A 44 -7.57 10.87 2.20
CA ASP A 44 -8.86 11.25 1.64
C ASP A 44 -9.54 10.07 0.92
N ILE A 45 -8.77 9.34 0.12
CA ILE A 45 -9.27 8.18 -0.60
C ILE A 45 -9.72 7.08 0.37
N LEU A 46 -8.93 6.83 1.42
CA LEU A 46 -9.24 5.83 2.44
C LEU A 46 -10.52 6.15 3.19
N THR A 47 -10.73 7.42 3.52
CA THR A 47 -11.95 7.81 4.25
C THR A 47 -13.20 7.64 3.40
N GLN A 48 -13.06 7.76 2.09
CA GLN A 48 -14.18 7.59 1.14
C GLN A 48 -14.36 6.12 0.70
N ASN A 49 -13.35 5.29 0.93
CA ASN A 49 -13.33 3.89 0.48
C ASN A 49 -12.84 2.98 1.60
N PRO A 50 -13.65 2.76 2.65
CA PRO A 50 -13.20 1.99 3.81
C PRO A 50 -13.00 0.49 3.53
N ASN A 51 -13.38 0.03 2.34
CA ASN A 51 -13.23 -1.37 1.93
C ASN A 51 -11.92 -1.66 1.20
N ILE A 52 -10.97 -0.73 1.23
CA ILE A 52 -9.65 -0.96 0.65
C ILE A 52 -8.98 -2.12 1.36
N SER A 53 -8.48 -3.08 0.57
CA SER A 53 -7.92 -4.34 1.08
C SER A 53 -6.46 -4.21 1.51
N GLY A 54 -5.71 -3.35 0.85
CA GLY A 54 -4.31 -3.14 1.16
C GLY A 54 -3.78 -1.87 0.51
N ILE A 55 -2.64 -1.41 1.02
CA ILE A 55 -2.01 -0.15 0.58
C ILE A 55 -0.57 -0.43 0.19
N LEU A 56 -0.16 0.10 -0.97
CA LEU A 56 1.24 0.16 -1.38
C LEU A 56 1.67 1.61 -1.21
N LEU A 57 2.71 1.84 -0.41
CA LEU A 57 3.06 3.17 0.07
C LEU A 57 4.52 3.49 -0.19
N ASP A 58 4.78 4.55 -0.99
CA ASP A 58 6.13 5.10 -1.12
C ASP A 58 6.43 5.97 0.11
N ILE A 59 7.71 6.04 0.49
CA ILE A 59 8.12 6.84 1.66
C ILE A 59 8.38 8.30 1.27
N LYS A 60 9.15 8.51 0.22
CA LYS A 60 9.60 9.85 -0.17
C LYS A 60 8.58 10.55 -1.04
N MET A 61 7.79 11.43 -0.43
CA MET A 61 6.75 12.17 -1.13
C MET A 61 6.61 13.58 -0.54
N PRO A 62 6.20 14.58 -1.35
CA PRO A 62 5.90 15.91 -0.83
C PRO A 62 4.58 15.94 -0.07
N VAL A 63 4.29 17.01 0.61
CA VAL A 63 3.07 17.30 1.37
C VAL A 63 2.96 16.39 2.61
N MET A 64 2.81 15.09 2.42
CA MET A 64 2.81 14.11 3.51
C MET A 64 3.56 12.87 3.00
N ASP A 65 4.73 12.58 3.56
CA ASP A 65 5.52 11.43 3.18
C ASP A 65 4.95 10.13 3.78
N GLY A 66 5.56 9.00 3.41
CA GLY A 66 5.06 7.69 3.85
C GLY A 66 5.13 7.48 5.36
N ILE A 67 6.14 8.01 6.02
CA ILE A 67 6.27 7.86 7.49
C ILE A 67 5.19 8.68 8.19
N GLU A 68 4.96 9.90 7.73
CA GLU A 68 3.87 10.74 8.26
C GLU A 68 2.51 10.09 8.02
N PHE A 69 2.34 9.47 6.85
CA PHE A 69 1.13 8.74 6.52
C PHE A 69 0.91 7.59 7.52
N LEU A 70 1.96 6.80 7.81
CA LEU A 70 1.86 5.70 8.76
C LEU A 70 1.47 6.20 10.15
N ASP A 71 2.09 7.28 10.62
CA ASP A 71 1.74 7.89 11.90
C ASP A 71 0.28 8.35 11.93
N THR A 72 -0.17 8.98 10.83
CA THR A 72 -1.52 9.50 10.74
C THR A 72 -2.55 8.38 10.75
N ILE A 73 -2.31 7.31 9.97
CA ILE A 73 -3.25 6.20 9.84
C ILE A 73 -3.47 5.47 11.17
N GLN A 74 -2.47 5.46 12.04
CA GLN A 74 -2.59 4.80 13.35
C GLN A 74 -3.63 5.46 14.24
N SER A 75 -3.94 6.73 14.01
CA SER A 75 -4.95 7.45 14.78
C SER A 75 -6.39 7.13 14.32
N TYR A 76 -6.54 6.45 13.18
CA TYR A 76 -7.86 6.04 12.67
C TYR A 76 -8.04 4.54 12.91
N SER A 77 -8.68 4.17 14.01
CA SER A 77 -8.78 2.77 14.43
C SER A 77 -9.35 1.83 13.36
N HIS A 78 -10.28 2.30 12.55
CA HIS A 78 -10.89 1.49 11.50
C HIS A 78 -10.01 1.37 10.25
N LEU A 79 -8.99 2.22 10.11
CA LEU A 79 -8.05 2.18 8.98
C LEU A 79 -6.72 1.53 9.35
N SER A 80 -6.36 1.54 10.64
CA SER A 80 -5.07 1.04 11.10
C SER A 80 -4.89 -0.47 10.92
N THR A 81 -5.97 -1.20 10.66
CA THR A 81 -5.92 -2.64 10.41
C THR A 81 -5.66 -3.00 8.94
N ILE A 82 -5.68 -2.01 8.04
CA ILE A 82 -5.44 -2.26 6.62
C ILE A 82 -3.95 -2.57 6.42
N PRO A 83 -3.60 -3.72 5.79
CA PRO A 83 -2.18 -4.05 5.56
C PRO A 83 -1.51 -3.02 4.65
N ILE A 84 -0.33 -2.57 5.06
CA ILE A 84 0.45 -1.56 4.31
C ILE A 84 1.80 -2.17 3.95
N ILE A 85 2.13 -2.17 2.67
CA ILE A 85 3.43 -2.61 2.16
C ILE A 85 4.16 -1.39 1.65
N VAL A 86 5.34 -1.13 2.21
CA VAL A 86 6.13 0.05 1.87
C VAL A 86 7.03 -0.25 0.68
N LEU A 87 7.04 0.65 -0.30
CA LEU A 87 7.89 0.56 -1.49
C LEU A 87 8.89 1.72 -1.42
N THR A 88 10.20 1.41 -1.46
CA THR A 88 11.20 2.48 -1.33
C THR A 88 12.50 2.11 -2.03
N THR A 89 13.30 3.13 -2.36
CA THR A 89 14.67 2.93 -2.83
C THR A 89 15.67 2.87 -1.68
N ASP A 90 15.21 3.21 -0.45
CA ASP A 90 16.10 3.35 0.71
C ASP A 90 15.81 2.28 1.76
N GLU A 91 16.61 1.20 1.75
CA GLU A 91 16.48 0.10 2.70
C GLU A 91 16.73 0.52 4.14
N THR A 92 17.41 1.65 4.36
CA THR A 92 17.68 2.13 5.73
C THR A 92 16.41 2.57 6.44
N ARG A 93 15.34 2.88 5.69
CA ARG A 93 14.05 3.28 6.25
C ARG A 93 13.14 2.09 6.58
N LYS A 94 13.56 0.87 6.26
CA LYS A 94 12.75 -0.33 6.48
C LYS A 94 12.33 -0.50 7.94
N ARG A 95 13.27 -0.39 8.86
CA ARG A 95 13.00 -0.58 10.29
C ARG A 95 12.00 0.44 10.80
N GLU A 96 12.18 1.70 10.42
CA GLU A 96 11.28 2.77 10.82
C GLU A 96 9.86 2.51 10.32
N ALA A 97 9.72 2.11 9.06
CA ALA A 97 8.41 1.83 8.48
C ALA A 97 7.71 0.67 9.18
N LEU A 98 8.45 -0.42 9.45
CA LEU A 98 7.89 -1.58 10.13
C LEU A 98 7.49 -1.23 11.57
N ASP A 99 8.31 -0.46 12.28
CA ASP A 99 8.01 -0.03 13.64
C ASP A 99 6.76 0.86 13.69
N LYS A 100 6.46 1.55 12.60
CA LYS A 100 5.29 2.43 12.51
C LYS A 100 4.04 1.76 11.92
N GLY A 101 4.09 0.46 11.74
CA GLY A 101 2.90 -0.32 11.40
C GLY A 101 2.84 -0.91 10.00
N ALA A 102 3.86 -0.70 9.15
CA ALA A 102 3.90 -1.39 7.87
C ALA A 102 4.05 -2.89 8.11
N CYS A 103 3.36 -3.70 7.32
CA CYS A 103 3.42 -5.15 7.49
C CYS A 103 4.54 -5.78 6.66
N ASP A 104 5.02 -5.10 5.63
CA ASP A 104 6.11 -5.60 4.80
C ASP A 104 6.71 -4.46 3.98
N PHE A 105 7.65 -4.80 3.12
CA PHE A 105 8.56 -3.87 2.50
C PHE A 105 9.07 -4.42 1.17
N LEU A 106 9.15 -3.58 0.15
CA LEU A 106 9.77 -3.92 -1.14
C LEU A 106 10.75 -2.82 -1.53
N VAL A 107 11.92 -3.22 -2.04
CA VAL A 107 12.92 -2.28 -2.54
C VAL A 107 12.69 -2.05 -4.03
N LYS A 108 12.64 -0.79 -4.44
CA LYS A 108 12.55 -0.43 -5.85
C LYS A 108 13.87 -0.73 -6.57
N PRO A 109 13.86 -1.13 -7.83
CA PRO A 109 12.71 -1.24 -8.74
C PRO A 109 11.84 -2.45 -8.41
N ILE A 110 10.51 -2.24 -8.50
CA ILE A 110 9.54 -3.29 -8.15
C ILE A 110 9.47 -4.31 -9.27
N ARG A 111 9.53 -5.60 -8.91
CA ARG A 111 9.41 -6.71 -9.85
C ARG A 111 8.02 -7.35 -9.69
N GLU A 112 7.45 -7.76 -10.80
CA GLU A 112 6.09 -8.30 -10.82
C GLU A 112 5.93 -9.51 -9.89
N GLY A 113 6.89 -10.43 -9.88
CA GLY A 113 6.84 -11.62 -9.01
C GLY A 113 6.90 -11.28 -7.54
N GLU A 114 7.76 -10.32 -7.16
CA GLU A 114 7.85 -9.87 -5.78
C GLU A 114 6.57 -9.18 -5.32
N LEU A 115 5.99 -8.36 -6.19
CA LEU A 115 4.74 -7.68 -5.89
C LEU A 115 3.61 -8.70 -5.72
N ALA A 116 3.55 -9.72 -6.59
CA ALA A 116 2.54 -10.76 -6.49
C ALA A 116 2.63 -11.51 -5.15
N GLU A 117 3.84 -11.78 -4.66
CA GLU A 117 4.02 -12.40 -3.34
C GLU A 117 3.46 -11.53 -2.23
N LYS A 118 3.65 -10.22 -2.31
CA LYS A 118 3.12 -9.30 -1.29
C LYS A 118 1.60 -9.19 -1.36
N ILE A 119 1.03 -9.26 -2.54
CA ILE A 119 -0.43 -9.31 -2.71
C ILE A 119 -0.98 -10.58 -2.04
N ASN A 120 -0.31 -11.72 -2.20
CA ASN A 120 -0.70 -12.95 -1.52
C ASN A 120 -0.65 -12.78 0.01
N LYS A 121 0.34 -12.06 0.51
CA LYS A 121 0.45 -11.78 1.94
C LYS A 121 -0.74 -10.95 2.44
N ILE A 122 -1.17 -9.97 1.66
CA ILE A 122 -2.37 -9.19 1.99
C ILE A 122 -3.59 -10.09 2.10
N ILE A 123 -3.74 -11.02 1.17
CA ILE A 123 -4.85 -11.99 1.18
C ILE A 123 -4.81 -12.85 2.44
N GLU A 124 -3.63 -13.33 2.82
CA GLU A 124 -3.46 -14.13 4.04
C GLU A 124 -3.87 -13.36 5.29
N ILE A 125 -3.48 -12.09 5.38
CA ILE A 125 -3.85 -11.22 6.50
C ILE A 125 -5.36 -11.03 6.55
N GLN A 126 -6.00 -10.78 5.41
CA GLN A 126 -7.45 -10.62 5.32
C GLN A 126 -8.18 -11.88 5.76
N ASN A 127 -7.65 -13.04 5.40
CA ASN A 127 -8.28 -14.32 5.73
C ASN A 127 -8.05 -14.74 7.18
N SER A 128 -7.06 -14.20 7.87
CA SER A 128 -6.74 -14.57 9.25
C SER A 128 -7.50 -13.76 10.30
N GLU A 129 -8.36 -12.84 9.87
CA GLU A 129 -9.13 -11.96 10.76
C GLU A 129 -10.48 -12.55 11.19
N PHE A 130 -10.49 -13.81 11.52
CA PHE A 130 -11.70 -14.49 12.00
C PHE A 130 -11.59 -14.85 13.45
#